data_afe769b61fd3ea26429c6c4b9b452afd
#
_entry.id   afe769b61fd3ea26429c6c4b9b452afd
#
_cell.length_a   1.000
_cell.length_b   1.000
_cell.length_c   1.000
_cell.angle_alpha   90.00
_cell.angle_beta   90.00
_cell.angle_gamma   90.00
#
_symmetry.space_group_name_H-M   'P 1'
#
loop_
_entity.id
_entity.type
_entity.pdbx_description
1 polymer ?
#
loop_
_entity_poly.entity_id
_entity_poly.type
_entity_poly.pdbx_seq_one_letter_code
_entity_poly.pdbx_strand_id
1 'polypeptide(L)'
;LVCIKQVPDTSEIKLDPETNNLIRTGLPSIVNPYDMHALEAALAVKDQYEGSRVTVVTMGPPQAEAALRECLSLGADDAALITDRAFGGADTLATSYTIASAIRHIQRTMNREFQIIFCGKQAIDGDTAQVGPQIAEELGMAQATYACELSVDQAAQKAIVKREHENGYEIVEVPLPLLVT
;
A
#
# COMPACT_ATOMS: atom_id res chain seq x y z
N LEU A 1 1.67 8.71 2.23
CA LEU A 1 2.26 7.75 1.30
C LEU A 1 1.31 6.58 1.10
N VAL A 2 1.27 5.97 -0.09
CA VAL A 2 0.51 4.74 -0.37
C VAL A 2 1.46 3.67 -0.90
N CYS A 3 1.45 2.50 -0.27
CA CYS A 3 2.14 1.32 -0.77
C CYS A 3 1.19 0.58 -1.72
N ILE A 4 1.64 0.31 -2.94
CA ILE A 4 0.86 -0.44 -3.93
C ILE A 4 1.64 -1.66 -4.42
N LYS A 5 0.94 -2.66 -4.91
CA LYS A 5 1.53 -3.83 -5.55
C LYS A 5 0.91 -4.05 -6.93
N GLN A 6 1.75 -4.32 -7.91
CA GLN A 6 1.30 -4.88 -9.18
C GLN A 6 1.07 -6.39 -8.99
N VAL A 7 -0.11 -6.86 -9.35
CA VAL A 7 -0.51 -8.27 -9.25
C VAL A 7 -1.02 -8.78 -10.60
N PRO A 8 -0.96 -10.09 -10.87
CA PRO A 8 -1.62 -10.65 -12.04
C PRO A 8 -3.14 -10.41 -11.97
N ASP A 9 -3.75 -10.06 -13.11
CA ASP A 9 -5.20 -10.02 -13.21
C ASP A 9 -5.76 -11.44 -13.19
N THR A 10 -6.31 -11.84 -12.03
CA THR A 10 -6.86 -13.18 -11.83
C THR A 10 -8.26 -13.37 -12.45
N SER A 11 -8.85 -12.30 -12.99
CA SER A 11 -10.12 -12.41 -13.73
C SER A 11 -9.97 -13.14 -15.08
N GLU A 12 -8.76 -13.19 -15.62
CA GLU A 12 -8.42 -13.89 -16.87
C GLU A 12 -7.61 -15.18 -16.61
N ILE A 13 -8.13 -16.09 -15.78
CA ILE A 13 -7.49 -17.36 -15.50
C ILE A 13 -7.52 -18.24 -16.77
N LYS A 14 -6.34 -18.57 -17.31
CA LYS A 14 -6.16 -19.56 -18.36
C LYS A 14 -5.48 -20.79 -17.79
N LEU A 15 -6.11 -21.94 -17.95
CA LEU A 15 -5.52 -23.22 -17.61
C LEU A 15 -4.85 -23.83 -18.83
N ASP A 16 -3.69 -24.40 -18.65
CA ASP A 16 -3.06 -25.24 -19.64
C ASP A 16 -3.92 -26.50 -19.88
N PRO A 17 -4.39 -26.75 -21.10
CA PRO A 17 -5.32 -27.84 -21.37
C PRO A 17 -4.70 -29.24 -21.18
N GLU A 18 -3.37 -29.37 -21.19
CA GLU A 18 -2.68 -30.65 -21.02
C GLU A 18 -2.30 -30.92 -19.57
N THR A 19 -1.85 -29.91 -18.84
CA THR A 19 -1.34 -30.07 -17.46
C THR A 19 -2.33 -29.61 -16.38
N ASN A 20 -3.42 -28.96 -16.76
CA ASN A 20 -4.38 -28.34 -15.85
C ASN A 20 -3.76 -27.30 -14.89
N ASN A 21 -2.55 -26.84 -15.18
CA ASN A 21 -1.85 -25.83 -14.41
C ASN A 21 -2.22 -24.41 -14.89
N LEU A 22 -2.15 -23.46 -13.97
CA LEU A 22 -2.39 -22.05 -14.27
C LEU A 22 -1.29 -21.50 -15.21
N ILE A 23 -1.69 -21.03 -16.39
CA ILE A 23 -0.79 -20.30 -17.30
C ILE A 23 -0.59 -18.90 -16.75
N ARG A 24 0.55 -18.63 -16.15
CA ARG A 24 0.89 -17.31 -15.59
C ARG A 24 1.56 -16.38 -16.61
N THR A 25 2.05 -16.92 -17.72
CA THR A 25 2.72 -16.15 -18.78
C THR A 25 1.68 -15.43 -19.65
N GLY A 26 1.81 -14.11 -19.75
CA GLY A 26 0.95 -13.27 -20.62
C GLY A 26 -0.37 -12.83 -19.97
N LEU A 27 -0.56 -13.06 -18.67
CA LEU A 27 -1.66 -12.42 -17.95
C LEU A 27 -1.40 -10.92 -17.83
N PRO A 28 -2.40 -10.07 -18.08
CA PRO A 28 -2.30 -8.66 -17.78
C PRO A 28 -2.02 -8.47 -16.28
N SER A 29 -1.33 -7.41 -15.95
CA SER A 29 -1.07 -7.04 -14.57
C SER A 29 -1.85 -5.78 -14.23
N ILE A 30 -2.41 -5.74 -13.04
CA ILE A 30 -3.20 -4.64 -12.51
C ILE A 30 -2.62 -4.14 -11.19
N VAL A 31 -3.01 -2.96 -10.76
CA VAL A 31 -2.81 -2.54 -9.37
C VAL A 31 -3.67 -3.44 -8.48
N ASN A 32 -3.11 -3.92 -7.38
CA ASN A 32 -3.87 -4.72 -6.42
C ASN A 32 -5.15 -3.99 -5.98
N PRO A 33 -6.35 -4.61 -6.10
CA PRO A 33 -7.61 -3.94 -5.79
C PRO A 33 -7.68 -3.35 -4.37
N TYR A 34 -7.12 -4.01 -3.37
CA TYR A 34 -7.06 -3.47 -2.01
C TYR A 34 -6.18 -2.21 -1.92
N ASP A 35 -5.13 -2.12 -2.73
CA ASP A 35 -4.27 -0.94 -2.76
C ASP A 35 -4.95 0.24 -3.49
N MET A 36 -5.88 -0.05 -4.41
CA MET A 36 -6.72 0.99 -5.02
C MET A 36 -7.65 1.63 -3.99
N HIS A 37 -8.21 0.86 -3.05
CA HIS A 37 -8.97 1.42 -1.94
C HIS A 37 -8.09 2.28 -1.02
N ALA A 38 -6.86 1.84 -0.76
CA ALA A 38 -5.88 2.61 0.00
C ALA A 38 -5.52 3.94 -0.69
N LEU A 39 -5.36 3.92 -2.02
CA LEU A 39 -5.12 5.13 -2.82
C LEU A 39 -6.32 6.09 -2.75
N GLU A 40 -7.53 5.58 -2.93
CA GLU A 40 -8.76 6.38 -2.85
C GLU A 40 -8.90 7.04 -1.47
N ALA A 41 -8.65 6.31 -0.39
CA ALA A 41 -8.65 6.85 0.96
C ALA A 41 -7.59 7.95 1.15
N ALA A 42 -6.40 7.77 0.61
CA ALA A 42 -5.34 8.78 0.67
C ALA A 42 -5.69 10.04 -0.13
N LEU A 43 -6.30 9.89 -1.30
CA LEU A 43 -6.77 11.03 -2.12
C LEU A 43 -7.92 11.76 -1.43
N ALA A 44 -8.86 11.05 -0.81
CA ALA A 44 -9.93 11.66 -0.02
C ALA A 44 -9.41 12.48 1.18
N VAL A 45 -8.33 12.02 1.84
CA VAL A 45 -7.64 12.80 2.87
C VAL A 45 -6.94 14.02 2.25
N LYS A 46 -6.28 13.86 1.10
CA LYS A 46 -5.63 14.96 0.38
C LYS A 46 -6.62 16.08 0.05
N ASP A 47 -7.82 15.74 -0.41
CA ASP A 47 -8.86 16.71 -0.77
C ASP A 47 -9.40 17.51 0.43
N GLN A 48 -9.30 16.95 1.64
CA GLN A 48 -9.75 17.61 2.86
C GLN A 48 -8.71 18.57 3.47
N TYR A 49 -7.42 18.39 3.15
CA TYR A 49 -6.31 19.14 3.78
C TYR A 49 -5.44 19.81 2.73
N GLU A 50 -5.62 21.13 2.58
CA GLU A 50 -4.85 21.93 1.64
C GLU A 50 -3.33 21.79 1.86
N GLY A 51 -2.59 21.65 0.78
CA GLY A 51 -1.14 21.44 0.81
C GLY A 51 -0.70 19.99 1.05
N SER A 52 -1.64 19.08 1.25
CA SER A 52 -1.35 17.65 1.34
C SER A 52 -0.89 17.08 0.00
N ARG A 53 -0.03 16.07 0.05
CA ARG A 53 0.48 15.37 -1.13
C ARG A 53 0.43 13.86 -0.93
N VAL A 54 0.16 13.14 -2.02
CA VAL A 54 0.15 11.67 -2.05
C VAL A 54 1.32 11.17 -2.87
N THR A 55 2.21 10.42 -2.23
CA THR A 55 3.30 9.69 -2.88
C THR A 55 2.98 8.21 -2.92
N VAL A 56 3.06 7.58 -4.08
CA VAL A 56 2.87 6.12 -4.23
C VAL A 56 4.20 5.42 -4.35
N VAL A 57 4.33 4.25 -3.71
CA VAL A 57 5.53 3.41 -3.80
C VAL A 57 5.17 1.98 -4.14
N THR A 58 6.01 1.32 -4.93
CA THR A 58 5.90 -0.12 -5.17
C THR A 58 7.28 -0.77 -5.19
N MET A 59 7.39 -1.97 -4.63
CA MET A 59 8.54 -2.83 -4.81
C MET A 59 8.21 -3.88 -5.86
N GLY A 60 8.96 -3.88 -6.95
CA GLY A 60 8.68 -4.80 -8.04
C GLY A 60 9.69 -4.70 -9.19
N PRO A 61 9.49 -5.52 -10.23
CA PRO A 61 10.31 -5.46 -11.44
C PRO A 61 10.03 -4.15 -12.22
N PRO A 62 10.88 -3.79 -13.20
CA PRO A 62 10.72 -2.53 -13.95
C PRO A 62 9.34 -2.31 -14.55
N GLN A 63 8.63 -3.36 -14.96
CA GLN A 63 7.28 -3.26 -15.52
C GLN A 63 6.22 -2.78 -14.50
N ALA A 64 6.49 -2.84 -13.20
CA ALA A 64 5.60 -2.29 -12.16
C ALA A 64 5.48 -0.75 -12.23
N GLU A 65 6.31 -0.08 -13.04
CA GLU A 65 6.15 1.32 -13.39
C GLU A 65 4.77 1.63 -13.97
N ALA A 66 4.16 0.70 -14.70
CA ALA A 66 2.82 0.87 -15.26
C ALA A 66 1.77 1.13 -14.17
N ALA A 67 1.82 0.38 -13.07
CA ALA A 67 0.93 0.55 -11.92
C ALA A 67 1.12 1.93 -11.25
N LEU A 68 2.36 2.40 -11.14
CA LEU A 68 2.64 3.75 -10.61
C LEU A 68 2.08 4.84 -11.51
N ARG A 69 2.21 4.70 -12.84
CA ARG A 69 1.64 5.65 -13.80
C ARG A 69 0.12 5.71 -13.73
N GLU A 70 -0.53 4.57 -13.52
CA GLU A 70 -1.96 4.50 -13.27
C GLU A 70 -2.34 5.30 -12.02
N CYS A 71 -1.66 5.09 -10.89
CA CYS A 71 -1.91 5.85 -9.67
C CYS A 71 -1.67 7.37 -9.82
N LEU A 72 -0.65 7.77 -10.58
CA LEU A 72 -0.42 9.18 -10.91
C LEU A 72 -1.56 9.77 -11.73
N SER A 73 -2.12 9.01 -12.69
CA SER A 73 -3.26 9.47 -13.49
C SER A 73 -4.55 9.64 -12.68
N LEU A 74 -4.64 8.96 -11.54
CA LEU A 74 -5.76 9.04 -10.60
C LEU A 74 -5.62 10.17 -9.56
N GLY A 75 -4.46 10.83 -9.50
CA GLY A 75 -4.30 12.03 -8.66
C GLY A 75 -3.17 11.95 -7.63
N ALA A 76 -2.36 10.89 -7.60
CA ALA A 76 -1.13 10.88 -6.82
C ALA A 76 -0.14 11.93 -7.39
N ASP A 77 0.67 12.53 -6.51
CA ASP A 77 1.58 13.63 -6.88
C ASP A 77 2.98 13.15 -7.23
N ASP A 78 3.43 12.10 -6.57
CA ASP A 78 4.79 11.56 -6.71
C ASP A 78 4.72 10.03 -6.74
N ALA A 79 5.71 9.39 -7.38
CA ALA A 79 5.80 7.93 -7.45
C ALA A 79 7.24 7.46 -7.30
N ALA A 80 7.46 6.33 -6.64
CA ALA A 80 8.76 5.70 -6.50
C ALA A 80 8.69 4.20 -6.77
N LEU A 81 9.54 3.72 -7.69
CA LEU A 81 9.74 2.31 -7.96
C LEU A 81 10.99 1.81 -7.21
N ILE A 82 10.80 0.81 -6.36
CA ILE A 82 11.87 0.11 -5.67
C ILE A 82 12.15 -1.17 -6.46
N THR A 83 13.24 -1.20 -7.21
CA THR A 83 13.51 -2.31 -8.12
C THR A 83 14.95 -2.77 -8.06
N ASP A 84 15.14 -4.05 -7.86
CA ASP A 84 16.41 -4.77 -7.98
C ASP A 84 16.11 -6.26 -8.20
N ARG A 85 16.99 -6.98 -8.90
CA ARG A 85 16.87 -8.43 -9.08
C ARG A 85 16.94 -9.19 -7.75
N ALA A 86 17.65 -8.66 -6.76
CA ALA A 86 17.79 -9.24 -5.44
C ALA A 86 16.45 -9.28 -4.66
N PHE A 87 15.47 -8.47 -5.05
CA PHE A 87 14.14 -8.47 -4.40
C PHE A 87 13.22 -9.58 -4.90
N GLY A 88 13.59 -10.28 -5.98
CA GLY A 88 12.81 -11.40 -6.51
C GLY A 88 12.73 -12.55 -5.52
N GLY A 89 11.51 -12.99 -5.18
CA GLY A 89 11.27 -14.07 -4.22
C GLY A 89 11.34 -13.64 -2.75
N ALA A 90 11.42 -12.35 -2.45
CA ALA A 90 11.37 -11.85 -1.08
C ALA A 90 10.09 -12.31 -0.37
N ASP A 91 10.22 -12.77 0.86
CA ASP A 91 9.08 -13.01 1.76
C ASP A 91 8.53 -11.69 2.31
N THR A 92 7.53 -11.77 3.18
CA THR A 92 6.88 -10.59 3.75
C THR A 92 7.83 -9.77 4.62
N LEU A 93 8.76 -10.41 5.34
CA LEU A 93 9.72 -9.74 6.21
C LEU A 93 10.76 -8.96 5.37
N ALA A 94 11.36 -9.59 4.37
CA ALA A 94 12.30 -8.93 3.48
C ALA A 94 11.63 -7.80 2.68
N THR A 95 10.38 -8.00 2.26
CA THR A 95 9.58 -6.99 1.56
C THR A 95 9.31 -5.77 2.44
N SER A 96 8.82 -5.97 3.67
CA SER A 96 8.51 -4.87 4.60
C SER A 96 9.75 -4.09 5.00
N TYR A 97 10.85 -4.77 5.29
CA TYR A 97 12.14 -4.14 5.57
C TYR A 97 12.65 -3.28 4.41
N THR A 98 12.55 -3.80 3.19
CA THR A 98 12.97 -3.08 1.97
C THR A 98 12.12 -1.83 1.75
N ILE A 99 10.78 -1.96 1.85
CA ILE A 99 9.85 -0.83 1.69
C ILE A 99 10.06 0.20 2.79
N ALA A 100 10.18 -0.20 4.06
CA ALA A 100 10.44 0.72 5.17
C ALA A 100 11.76 1.48 4.98
N SER A 101 12.81 0.79 4.52
CA SER A 101 14.09 1.41 4.20
C SER A 101 13.99 2.43 3.07
N ALA A 102 13.22 2.11 2.03
CA ALA A 102 12.94 3.03 0.93
C ALA A 102 12.12 4.23 1.38
N ILE A 103 11.12 4.04 2.24
CA ILE A 103 10.32 5.13 2.83
C ILE A 103 11.22 6.11 3.59
N ARG A 104 12.11 5.61 4.46
CA ARG A 104 13.09 6.46 5.15
C ARG A 104 14.03 7.21 4.18
N HIS A 105 14.40 6.57 3.07
CA HIS A 105 15.22 7.21 2.04
C HIS A 105 14.44 8.32 1.32
N ILE A 106 13.20 8.06 0.93
CA ILE A 106 12.31 9.04 0.27
C ILE A 106 12.07 10.23 1.18
N GLN A 107 11.75 10.02 2.46
CA GLN A 107 11.57 11.09 3.44
C GLN A 107 12.80 12.01 3.52
N ARG A 108 13.99 11.42 3.61
CA ARG A 108 15.25 12.19 3.63
C ARG A 108 15.50 12.96 2.34
N THR A 109 15.27 12.33 1.19
CA THR A 109 15.51 12.93 -0.13
C THR A 109 14.54 14.06 -0.41
N MET A 110 13.27 13.91 -0.04
CA MET A 110 12.23 14.92 -0.21
C MET A 110 12.22 15.96 0.92
N ASN A 111 12.99 15.75 1.99
CA ASN A 111 12.95 16.53 3.22
C ASN A 111 11.53 16.68 3.76
N ARG A 112 10.79 15.56 3.83
CA ARG A 112 9.39 15.50 4.26
C ARG A 112 9.16 14.23 5.07
N GLU A 113 8.21 14.27 6.00
CA GLU A 113 7.72 13.11 6.74
C GLU A 113 6.32 12.73 6.25
N PHE A 114 6.05 11.44 6.20
CA PHE A 114 4.72 10.93 5.91
C PHE A 114 3.94 10.78 7.21
N GLN A 115 2.86 11.55 7.34
CA GLN A 115 1.99 11.50 8.51
C GLN A 115 1.10 10.27 8.49
N ILE A 116 0.70 9.80 7.29
CA ILE A 116 -0.09 8.59 7.13
C ILE A 116 0.52 7.76 6.00
N ILE A 117 0.67 6.47 6.27
CA ILE A 117 1.00 5.45 5.28
C ILE A 117 -0.23 4.57 5.10
N PHE A 118 -0.71 4.47 3.87
CA PHE A 118 -1.79 3.59 3.50
C PHE A 118 -1.25 2.36 2.80
N CYS A 119 -1.78 1.20 3.15
CA CYS A 119 -1.57 -0.07 2.47
C CYS A 119 -2.92 -0.72 2.23
N GLY A 120 -3.08 -1.49 1.16
CA GLY A 120 -4.20 -2.40 1.07
C GLY A 120 -4.16 -3.44 2.19
N LYS A 121 -5.30 -3.96 2.56
CA LYS A 121 -5.44 -5.03 3.57
C LYS A 121 -4.49 -6.21 3.27
N GLN A 122 -4.43 -6.62 2.00
CA GLN A 122 -3.63 -7.75 1.52
C GLN A 122 -3.47 -7.67 0.00
N ALA A 123 -2.56 -8.46 -0.56
CA ALA A 123 -2.47 -8.66 -2.01
C ALA A 123 -3.31 -9.88 -2.41
N ILE A 124 -4.05 -9.79 -3.53
CA ILE A 124 -4.93 -10.88 -4.01
C ILE A 124 -4.17 -12.13 -4.49
N ASP A 125 -2.87 -12.03 -4.70
CA ASP A 125 -2.00 -13.12 -5.16
C ASP A 125 -1.27 -13.86 -4.02
N GLY A 126 -1.29 -13.31 -2.80
CA GLY A 126 -0.55 -13.86 -1.67
C GLY A 126 -1.32 -13.97 -0.35
N ASP A 127 -2.37 -13.16 -0.16
CA ASP A 127 -3.33 -13.18 0.94
C ASP A 127 -2.73 -13.17 2.38
N THR A 128 -1.51 -12.68 2.56
CA THR A 128 -0.83 -12.76 3.88
C THR A 128 -1.29 -11.70 4.87
N ALA A 129 -1.74 -10.53 4.40
CA ALA A 129 -2.12 -9.35 5.20
C ALA A 129 -1.02 -8.91 6.22
N GLN A 130 0.25 -9.18 5.95
CA GLN A 130 1.35 -8.98 6.90
C GLN A 130 2.22 -7.76 6.58
N VAL A 131 2.38 -7.41 5.29
CA VAL A 131 3.37 -6.40 4.86
C VAL A 131 3.10 -5.03 5.47
N GLY A 132 1.84 -4.56 5.48
CA GLY A 132 1.48 -3.27 6.09
C GLY A 132 1.87 -3.20 7.58
N PRO A 133 1.36 -4.11 8.43
CA PRO A 133 1.75 -4.17 9.85
C PRO A 133 3.25 -4.27 10.10
N GLN A 134 3.98 -5.06 9.29
CA GLN A 134 5.43 -5.18 9.40
C GLN A 134 6.15 -3.87 9.02
N ILE A 135 5.67 -3.13 8.01
CA ILE A 135 6.20 -1.80 7.68
C ILE A 135 6.01 -0.85 8.87
N ALA A 136 4.86 -0.87 9.53
CA ALA A 136 4.60 -0.04 10.70
C ALA A 136 5.59 -0.34 11.83
N GLU A 137 5.82 -1.61 12.14
CA GLU A 137 6.79 -2.05 13.14
C GLU A 137 8.21 -1.59 12.78
N GLU A 138 8.64 -1.81 11.53
CA GLU A 138 9.96 -1.38 11.04
C GLU A 138 10.15 0.15 11.14
N LEU A 139 9.09 0.92 10.94
CA LEU A 139 9.15 2.39 11.02
C LEU A 139 8.95 2.92 12.45
N GLY A 140 8.53 2.09 13.40
CA GLY A 140 8.16 2.50 14.75
C GLY A 140 6.89 3.37 14.76
N MET A 141 5.95 3.12 13.84
CA MET A 141 4.71 3.87 13.69
C MET A 141 3.55 3.15 14.38
N ALA A 142 2.60 3.94 14.87
CA ALA A 142 1.30 3.40 15.24
C ALA A 142 0.61 2.75 14.03
N GLN A 143 -0.28 1.78 14.26
CA GLN A 143 -0.98 1.11 13.16
C GLN A 143 -2.46 0.88 13.49
N ALA A 144 -3.29 0.94 12.45
CA ALA A 144 -4.69 0.56 12.49
C ALA A 144 -5.01 -0.33 11.27
N THR A 145 -5.35 -1.59 11.54
CA THR A 145 -5.63 -2.59 10.49
C THR A 145 -7.13 -2.75 10.27
N TYR A 146 -7.51 -3.18 9.06
CA TYR A 146 -8.92 -3.40 8.66
C TYR A 146 -9.78 -2.14 8.79
N ALA A 147 -9.23 -1.00 8.41
CA ALA A 147 -9.93 0.28 8.47
C ALA A 147 -11.06 0.35 7.43
N CYS A 148 -12.25 0.78 7.88
CA CYS A 148 -13.40 1.03 7.04
C CYS A 148 -13.66 2.53 6.86
N GLU A 149 -13.35 3.33 7.89
CA GLU A 149 -13.50 4.77 7.88
C GLU A 149 -12.31 5.41 8.60
N LEU A 150 -11.87 6.54 8.09
CA LEU A 150 -10.77 7.32 8.65
C LEU A 150 -11.15 8.79 8.69
N SER A 151 -10.91 9.44 9.81
CA SER A 151 -10.91 10.90 9.92
C SER A 151 -9.64 11.36 10.63
N VAL A 152 -9.11 12.52 10.22
CA VAL A 152 -7.86 13.05 10.75
C VAL A 152 -8.15 14.31 11.56
N ASP A 153 -7.59 14.41 12.76
CA ASP A 153 -7.53 15.65 13.52
C ASP A 153 -6.10 16.17 13.48
N GLN A 154 -5.85 17.06 12.53
CA GLN A 154 -4.53 17.63 12.33
C GLN A 154 -4.07 18.47 13.54
N ALA A 155 -4.99 19.16 14.21
CA ALA A 155 -4.65 19.98 15.36
C ALA A 155 -4.23 19.14 16.57
N ALA A 156 -4.91 18.01 16.76
CA ALA A 156 -4.57 17.07 17.82
C ALA A 156 -3.50 16.04 17.43
N GLN A 157 -3.02 16.07 16.20
CA GLN A 157 -2.03 15.11 15.65
C GLN A 157 -2.44 13.66 15.85
N LYS A 158 -3.70 13.35 15.53
CA LYS A 158 -4.28 12.02 15.67
C LYS A 158 -5.29 11.72 14.57
N ALA A 159 -5.62 10.45 14.43
CA ALA A 159 -6.68 9.96 13.57
C ALA A 159 -7.70 9.15 14.38
N ILE A 160 -8.96 9.21 13.95
CA ILE A 160 -10.02 8.33 14.44
C ILE A 160 -10.29 7.34 13.32
N VAL A 161 -10.13 6.06 13.62
CA VAL A 161 -10.26 4.96 12.67
C VAL A 161 -11.36 4.04 13.15
N LYS A 162 -12.36 3.81 12.30
CA LYS A 162 -13.31 2.72 12.46
C LYS A 162 -12.73 1.50 11.75
N ARG A 163 -12.55 0.44 12.47
CA ARG A 163 -11.98 -0.82 11.96
C ARG A 163 -12.92 -1.99 12.18
N GLU A 164 -12.89 -2.91 11.22
CA GLU A 164 -13.66 -4.14 11.27
C GLU A 164 -12.94 -5.21 12.10
N HIS A 165 -13.68 -6.01 12.86
CA HIS A 165 -13.23 -7.22 13.51
C HIS A 165 -14.35 -8.29 13.51
N GLU A 166 -14.05 -9.51 13.94
CA GLU A 166 -14.95 -10.67 13.82
C GLU A 166 -16.38 -10.45 14.33
N ASN A 167 -16.58 -9.61 15.35
CA ASN A 167 -17.86 -9.40 16.00
C ASN A 167 -18.49 -8.02 15.72
N GLY A 168 -17.97 -7.27 14.74
CA GLY A 168 -18.48 -5.95 14.37
C GLY A 168 -17.38 -4.93 14.12
N TYR A 169 -17.54 -3.74 14.67
CA TYR A 169 -16.63 -2.62 14.46
C TYR A 169 -16.16 -2.05 15.79
N GLU A 170 -14.94 -1.56 15.80
CA GLU A 170 -14.44 -0.71 16.88
C GLU A 170 -13.97 0.65 16.33
N ILE A 171 -14.03 1.67 17.18
CA ILE A 171 -13.49 2.99 16.86
C ILE A 171 -12.29 3.22 17.76
N VAL A 172 -11.15 3.46 17.13
CA VAL A 172 -9.88 3.69 17.82
C VAL A 172 -9.34 5.08 17.52
N GLU A 173 -8.77 5.72 18.52
CA GLU A 173 -8.02 6.95 18.37
C GLU A 173 -6.53 6.59 18.34
N VAL A 174 -5.83 7.01 17.29
CA VAL A 174 -4.44 6.63 17.01
C VAL A 174 -3.61 7.88 16.77
N PRO A 175 -2.43 8.02 17.40
CA PRO A 175 -1.55 9.16 17.15
C PRO A 175 -0.95 9.11 15.74
N LEU A 176 -0.63 10.28 15.19
CA LEU A 176 0.21 10.40 14.00
C LEU A 176 1.71 10.42 14.39
N PRO A 177 2.61 9.87 13.57
CA PRO A 177 2.34 9.22 12.28
C PRO A 177 1.72 7.82 12.41
N LEU A 178 0.90 7.45 11.44
CA LEU A 178 0.06 6.24 11.45
C LEU A 178 0.21 5.43 10.17
N LEU A 179 0.25 4.11 10.26
CA LEU A 179 0.02 3.21 9.13
C LEU A 179 -1.40 2.62 9.22
N VAL A 180 -2.12 2.64 8.11
CA VAL A 180 -3.50 2.12 7.98
C VAL A 180 -3.54 1.04 6.91
N THR A 181 -4.25 -0.07 7.18
CA THR A 181 -4.55 -1.09 6.15
C THR A 181 -6.05 -1.34 6.05
#